data_cc939b6e7c59b71054f7b58f1ced6af8
#
_entry.id   cc939b6e7c59b71054f7b58f1ced6af8
#
_cell.length_a   1.000
_cell.length_b   1.000
_cell.length_c   1.000
_cell.angle_alpha   90.00
_cell.angle_beta   90.00
_cell.angle_gamma   90.00
#
_symmetry.space_group_name_H-M   'P 1'
#
loop_
_entity.id
_entity.type
_entity.pdbx_description
1 polymer ?
#
loop_
_entity_poly.entity_id
_entity_poly.type
_entity_poly.pdbx_seq_one_letter_code
_entity_poly.pdbx_strand_id
1 'polypeptide(L)'
;ENRFHIPGGQRYGSRAAAVEGDWSNAAFLMALGDGVEVTGLRDNSLQGDRVCREMLRRLREPGAVLDLAPCPDLGPILFAAAARGHGAVFTGTRRLRIKESDRVAAMAQELAKFGVRVQAEENRVTVLPGGITAPTEELDGHNDHRIVMALSVLAASAGGTISGAEAVNKSYPDFFDALRTLGLTIEIRS
;
A
#
# COMPACT_ATOMS: atom_id res chain seq x y z
N GLU A 1 -8.81 22.05 -21.51
CA GLU A 1 -9.21 20.64 -21.71
C GLU A 1 -8.16 19.94 -22.54
N ASN A 2 -7.62 18.82 -22.03
CA ASN A 2 -6.70 17.99 -22.81
C ASN A 2 -7.52 17.18 -23.83
N ARG A 3 -7.19 17.31 -25.12
CA ARG A 3 -7.79 16.52 -26.19
C ARG A 3 -6.77 15.56 -26.74
N PHE A 4 -7.16 14.31 -26.90
CA PHE A 4 -6.36 13.28 -27.54
C PHE A 4 -6.99 12.96 -28.89
N HIS A 5 -6.18 13.01 -29.96
CA HIS A 5 -6.60 12.56 -31.29
C HIS A 5 -5.82 11.30 -31.64
N ILE A 6 -6.53 10.22 -31.88
CA ILE A 6 -5.94 8.92 -32.24
C ILE A 6 -6.39 8.63 -33.70
N PRO A 7 -5.52 8.78 -34.70
CA PRO A 7 -5.86 8.46 -36.08
C PRO A 7 -6.19 6.97 -36.20
N GLY A 8 -7.19 6.66 -37.01
CA GLY A 8 -7.50 5.27 -37.41
C GLY A 8 -6.49 4.68 -38.38
N GLY A 9 -6.64 3.39 -38.69
CA GLY A 9 -5.82 2.68 -39.70
C GLY A 9 -4.37 2.40 -39.30
N GLN A 10 -4.02 2.60 -38.04
CA GLN A 10 -2.69 2.29 -37.50
C GLN A 10 -2.47 0.77 -37.35
N ARG A 11 -1.21 0.36 -37.44
CA ARG A 11 -0.80 -1.04 -37.18
C ARG A 11 0.25 -1.07 -36.08
N TYR A 12 0.15 -2.05 -35.22
CA TYR A 12 1.19 -2.31 -34.23
C TYR A 12 2.43 -2.89 -34.90
N GLY A 13 3.59 -2.28 -34.62
CA GLY A 13 4.89 -2.85 -34.99
C GLY A 13 5.39 -3.78 -33.86
N SER A 14 5.94 -4.94 -34.23
CA SER A 14 6.60 -5.82 -33.26
C SER A 14 7.84 -5.11 -32.69
N ARG A 15 7.94 -5.04 -31.36
CA ARG A 15 9.12 -4.54 -30.64
C ARG A 15 9.36 -5.39 -29.41
N ALA A 16 10.62 -5.72 -29.14
CA ALA A 16 11.02 -6.26 -27.86
C ALA A 16 11.05 -5.13 -26.83
N ALA A 17 10.40 -5.32 -25.70
CA ALA A 17 10.42 -4.39 -24.57
C ALA A 17 10.60 -5.16 -23.28
N ALA A 18 11.47 -4.65 -22.38
CA ALA A 18 11.56 -5.15 -21.01
C ALA A 18 10.62 -4.34 -20.14
N VAL A 19 9.67 -5.02 -19.48
CA VAL A 19 8.80 -4.41 -18.49
C VAL A 19 9.56 -4.34 -17.18
N GLU A 20 9.60 -3.16 -16.58
CA GLU A 20 10.19 -2.98 -15.24
C GLU A 20 9.26 -3.48 -14.14
N GLY A 21 9.81 -3.71 -12.93
CA GLY A 21 9.01 -4.05 -11.75
C GLY A 21 8.04 -2.93 -11.36
N ASP A 22 6.95 -3.32 -10.70
CA ASP A 22 5.89 -2.42 -10.23
C ASP A 22 6.27 -1.80 -8.88
N TRP A 23 6.47 -0.49 -8.87
CA TRP A 23 6.81 0.27 -7.67
C TRP A 23 5.68 0.29 -6.64
N SER A 24 4.42 0.25 -7.07
CA SER A 24 3.29 0.21 -6.15
C SER A 24 3.28 -1.08 -5.34
N ASN A 25 3.48 -2.23 -6.00
CA ASN A 25 3.55 -3.53 -5.32
C ASN A 25 4.84 -3.67 -4.49
N ALA A 26 5.96 -3.17 -5.00
CA ALA A 26 7.23 -3.17 -4.29
C ALA A 26 7.17 -2.44 -2.95
N ALA A 27 6.36 -1.38 -2.84
CA ALA A 27 6.23 -0.59 -1.62
C ALA A 27 5.77 -1.44 -0.41
N PHE A 28 4.92 -2.46 -0.63
CA PHE A 28 4.46 -3.35 0.43
C PHE A 28 5.60 -4.22 0.96
N LEU A 29 6.44 -4.76 0.09
CA LEU A 29 7.60 -5.55 0.49
C LEU A 29 8.66 -4.68 1.18
N MET A 30 8.94 -3.49 0.66
CA MET A 30 9.87 -2.53 1.29
C MET A 30 9.43 -2.10 2.69
N ALA A 31 8.11 -2.02 2.93
CA ALA A 31 7.56 -1.64 4.23
C ALA A 31 7.74 -2.73 5.30
N LEU A 32 8.11 -3.97 4.95
CA LEU A 32 8.44 -5.01 5.92
C LEU A 32 9.71 -4.67 6.72
N GLY A 33 10.68 -3.98 6.12
CA GLY A 33 11.89 -3.53 6.81
C GLY A 33 13.16 -3.60 5.96
N ASP A 34 14.27 -3.18 6.55
CA ASP A 34 15.57 -3.06 5.87
C ASP A 34 16.20 -4.39 5.43
N GLY A 35 15.71 -5.52 5.94
CA GLY A 35 16.17 -6.85 5.54
C GLY A 35 15.59 -7.35 4.20
N VAL A 36 14.70 -6.58 3.58
CA VAL A 36 14.04 -6.98 2.33
C VAL A 36 14.63 -6.20 1.15
N GLU A 37 15.25 -6.93 0.23
CA GLU A 37 15.73 -6.40 -1.04
C GLU A 37 14.71 -6.69 -2.15
N VAL A 38 14.28 -5.65 -2.87
CA VAL A 38 13.39 -5.78 -4.02
C VAL A 38 14.17 -5.48 -5.28
N THR A 39 14.29 -6.49 -6.14
CA THR A 39 15.02 -6.40 -7.42
C THR A 39 14.08 -6.13 -8.59
N GLY A 40 14.63 -5.79 -9.76
CA GLY A 40 13.85 -5.54 -10.98
C GLY A 40 13.23 -4.15 -11.09
N LEU A 41 13.41 -3.31 -10.10
CA LEU A 41 12.99 -1.90 -10.14
C LEU A 41 14.03 -1.02 -10.85
N ARG A 42 13.57 0.03 -11.52
CA ARG A 42 14.45 1.01 -12.17
C ARG A 42 14.42 2.34 -11.44
N ASP A 43 15.58 2.87 -11.06
CA ASP A 43 15.66 4.16 -10.36
C ASP A 43 15.20 5.36 -11.24
N ASN A 44 15.34 5.23 -12.57
CA ASN A 44 14.84 6.20 -13.54
C ASN A 44 13.41 5.91 -14.05
N SER A 45 12.64 5.12 -13.30
CA SER A 45 11.26 4.78 -13.62
C SER A 45 10.38 6.02 -13.79
N LEU A 46 9.43 5.95 -14.72
CA LEU A 46 8.38 6.95 -14.90
C LEU A 46 7.17 6.70 -13.99
N GLN A 47 7.14 5.58 -13.25
CA GLN A 47 6.08 5.30 -12.30
C GLN A 47 6.11 6.32 -11.15
N GLY A 48 4.96 6.97 -10.88
CA GLY A 48 4.84 7.95 -9.80
C GLY A 48 5.18 7.35 -8.44
N ASP A 49 4.81 6.10 -8.22
CA ASP A 49 4.95 5.39 -6.96
C ASP A 49 6.41 5.04 -6.58
N ARG A 50 7.39 5.29 -7.46
CA ARG A 50 8.82 5.18 -7.11
C ARG A 50 9.23 6.05 -5.91
N VAL A 51 8.43 7.07 -5.59
CA VAL A 51 8.63 7.91 -4.41
C VAL A 51 8.43 7.17 -3.09
N CYS A 52 7.88 5.95 -3.11
CA CYS A 52 7.63 5.14 -1.92
C CYS A 52 8.88 4.94 -1.06
N ARG A 53 10.06 4.75 -1.68
CA ARG A 53 11.34 4.58 -0.97
C ARG A 53 11.65 5.79 -0.07
N GLU A 54 11.52 6.99 -0.61
CA GLU A 54 11.73 8.22 0.17
C GLU A 54 10.63 8.45 1.20
N MET A 55 9.38 8.17 0.85
CA MET A 55 8.26 8.31 1.78
C MET A 55 8.39 7.36 2.97
N LEU A 56 8.71 6.08 2.74
CA LEU A 56 8.97 5.11 3.81
C LEU A 56 10.14 5.53 4.70
N ARG A 57 11.22 6.08 4.11
CA ARG A 57 12.35 6.62 4.88
C ARG A 57 11.90 7.78 5.79
N ARG A 58 11.10 8.73 5.27
CA ARG A 58 10.59 9.87 6.05
C ARG A 58 9.68 9.45 7.20
N LEU A 59 8.93 8.34 7.06
CA LEU A 59 8.07 7.82 8.12
C LEU A 59 8.85 7.24 9.32
N ARG A 60 10.16 7.05 9.21
CA ARG A 60 11.03 6.64 10.34
C ARG A 60 11.28 7.78 11.32
N GLU A 61 11.04 9.02 10.90
CA GLU A 61 11.23 10.21 11.70
C GLU A 61 9.88 10.77 12.16
N PRO A 62 9.79 11.35 13.37
CA PRO A 62 8.54 11.98 13.83
C PRO A 62 8.21 13.23 13.00
N GLY A 63 6.91 13.55 12.94
CA GLY A 63 6.43 14.77 12.28
C GLY A 63 6.36 14.72 10.76
N ALA A 64 6.40 13.53 10.16
CA ALA A 64 6.30 13.37 8.70
C ALA A 64 4.98 13.95 8.15
N VAL A 65 5.09 14.76 7.10
CA VAL A 65 3.95 15.25 6.30
C VAL A 65 4.21 14.84 4.85
N LEU A 66 3.30 14.03 4.28
CA LEU A 66 3.43 13.43 2.96
C LEU A 66 2.24 13.77 2.07
N ASP A 67 2.50 14.17 0.81
CA ASP A 67 1.44 14.41 -0.17
C ASP A 67 1.19 13.15 -1.01
N LEU A 68 -0.05 12.65 -0.99
CA LEU A 68 -0.50 11.48 -1.73
C LEU A 68 -1.18 11.81 -3.06
N ALA A 69 -1.36 13.09 -3.39
CA ALA A 69 -2.01 13.47 -4.64
C ALA A 69 -1.34 12.86 -5.89
N PRO A 70 0.02 12.81 -6.00
CA PRO A 70 0.68 12.20 -7.16
C PRO A 70 0.77 10.68 -7.10
N CYS A 71 0.61 10.05 -5.92
CA CYS A 71 0.82 8.61 -5.69
C CYS A 71 -0.25 8.00 -4.76
N PRO A 72 -1.55 8.13 -5.09
CA PRO A 72 -2.64 7.72 -4.19
C PRO A 72 -2.63 6.21 -3.89
N ASP A 73 -2.05 5.40 -4.75
CA ASP A 73 -2.00 3.95 -4.58
C ASP A 73 -1.05 3.52 -3.44
N LEU A 74 -0.16 4.39 -3.02
CA LEU A 74 0.68 4.18 -1.83
C LEU A 74 -0.05 4.44 -0.51
N GLY A 75 -1.25 5.05 -0.51
CA GLY A 75 -1.98 5.43 0.71
C GLY A 75 -2.05 4.31 1.75
N PRO A 76 -2.62 3.14 1.45
CA PRO A 76 -2.79 2.07 2.43
C PRO A 76 -1.48 1.62 3.08
N ILE A 77 -0.43 1.39 2.29
CA ILE A 77 0.84 0.94 2.85
C ILE A 77 1.56 2.03 3.66
N LEU A 78 1.44 3.29 3.26
CA LEU A 78 2.03 4.38 4.03
C LEU A 78 1.27 4.65 5.34
N PHE A 79 -0.06 4.45 5.37
CA PHE A 79 -0.83 4.49 6.62
C PHE A 79 -0.40 3.37 7.57
N ALA A 80 -0.21 2.15 7.05
CA ALA A 80 0.29 1.01 7.81
C ALA A 80 1.71 1.27 8.35
N ALA A 81 2.61 1.81 7.54
CA ALA A 81 3.97 2.15 7.96
C ALA A 81 3.98 3.26 9.03
N ALA A 82 3.13 4.28 8.89
CA ALA A 82 2.98 5.34 9.90
C ALA A 82 2.44 4.79 11.23
N ALA A 83 1.49 3.85 11.18
CA ALA A 83 0.92 3.20 12.35
C ALA A 83 1.96 2.40 13.16
N ARG A 84 2.91 1.76 12.48
CA ARG A 84 4.02 1.04 13.13
C ARG A 84 5.09 1.98 13.70
N GLY A 85 5.16 3.19 13.22
CA GLY A 85 6.19 4.17 13.57
C GLY A 85 5.67 5.33 14.42
N HIS A 86 6.01 6.52 13.99
CA HIS A 86 5.76 7.76 14.71
C HIS A 86 4.44 8.46 14.34
N GLY A 87 3.56 7.79 13.60
CA GLY A 87 2.42 8.44 12.98
C GLY A 87 2.86 9.36 11.82
N ALA A 88 1.89 9.95 11.13
CA ALA A 88 2.17 10.93 10.08
C ALA A 88 0.90 11.70 9.69
N VAL A 89 1.10 12.81 8.99
CA VAL A 89 0.05 13.56 8.31
C VAL A 89 0.16 13.33 6.81
N PHE A 90 -0.96 12.98 6.20
CA PHE A 90 -1.08 12.76 4.76
C PHE A 90 -2.03 13.80 4.16
N THR A 91 -1.59 14.50 3.12
CA THR A 91 -2.41 15.42 2.32
C THR A 91 -2.72 14.82 0.96
N GLY A 92 -3.61 15.43 0.18
CA GLY A 92 -3.94 14.92 -1.15
C GLY A 92 -4.72 13.60 -1.14
N THR A 93 -5.42 13.29 -0.04
CA THR A 93 -6.05 11.98 0.21
C THR A 93 -7.42 11.81 -0.45
N ARG A 94 -8.00 12.87 -1.03
CA ARG A 94 -9.37 12.85 -1.60
C ARG A 94 -9.59 11.70 -2.58
N ARG A 95 -8.60 11.42 -3.45
CA ARG A 95 -8.70 10.37 -4.47
C ARG A 95 -8.71 8.94 -3.91
N LEU A 96 -8.28 8.73 -2.67
CA LEU A 96 -8.31 7.41 -2.03
C LEU A 96 -9.75 6.94 -1.75
N ARG A 97 -10.70 7.88 -1.67
CA ARG A 97 -12.10 7.57 -1.36
C ARG A 97 -12.91 7.02 -2.54
N ILE A 98 -12.36 7.12 -3.75
CA ILE A 98 -13.02 6.72 -5.01
C ILE A 98 -12.20 5.66 -5.76
N LYS A 99 -11.51 4.81 -5.01
CA LYS A 99 -10.76 3.66 -5.55
C LYS A 99 -11.63 2.40 -5.51
N GLU A 100 -11.04 1.20 -5.45
CA GLU A 100 -11.74 -0.07 -5.32
C GLU A 100 -12.60 -0.13 -4.05
N SER A 101 -12.15 0.54 -3.02
CA SER A 101 -12.88 0.84 -1.78
C SER A 101 -12.70 2.32 -1.41
N ASP A 102 -13.43 2.85 -0.42
CA ASP A 102 -12.97 4.05 0.29
C ASP A 102 -11.77 3.65 1.15
N ARG A 103 -10.58 3.75 0.59
CA ARG A 103 -9.33 3.34 1.25
C ARG A 103 -9.04 4.10 2.54
N VAL A 104 -9.56 5.33 2.68
CA VAL A 104 -9.41 6.10 3.92
C VAL A 104 -10.28 5.51 5.01
N ALA A 105 -11.55 5.25 4.71
CA ALA A 105 -12.47 4.66 5.67
C ALA A 105 -12.05 3.23 6.04
N ALA A 106 -11.72 2.39 5.06
CA ALA A 106 -11.25 1.03 5.26
C ALA A 106 -10.01 0.99 6.16
N MET A 107 -8.96 1.74 5.82
CA MET A 107 -7.75 1.74 6.66
C MET A 107 -7.98 2.33 8.04
N ALA A 108 -8.84 3.34 8.20
CA ALA A 108 -9.17 3.88 9.52
C ALA A 108 -9.87 2.85 10.41
N GLN A 109 -10.80 2.08 9.83
CA GLN A 109 -11.51 0.99 10.51
C GLN A 109 -10.54 -0.13 10.92
N GLU A 110 -9.70 -0.58 9.98
CA GLU A 110 -8.80 -1.71 10.24
C GLU A 110 -7.67 -1.35 11.18
N LEU A 111 -7.10 -0.15 11.07
CA LEU A 111 -6.06 0.34 11.99
C LEU A 111 -6.60 0.48 13.42
N ALA A 112 -7.89 0.80 13.60
CA ALA A 112 -8.49 0.86 14.94
C ALA A 112 -8.45 -0.51 15.64
N LYS A 113 -8.58 -1.64 14.92
CA LYS A 113 -8.46 -2.99 15.47
C LYS A 113 -7.04 -3.27 16.01
N PHE A 114 -6.01 -2.60 15.48
CA PHE A 114 -4.64 -2.63 15.99
C PHE A 114 -4.38 -1.60 17.12
N GLY A 115 -5.42 -0.88 17.58
CA GLY A 115 -5.28 0.16 18.60
C GLY A 115 -4.83 1.53 18.08
N VAL A 116 -4.73 1.70 16.78
CA VAL A 116 -4.26 2.94 16.15
C VAL A 116 -5.42 3.88 15.83
N ARG A 117 -5.28 5.15 16.21
CA ARG A 117 -6.27 6.17 15.92
C ARG A 117 -5.94 6.92 14.63
N VAL A 118 -6.95 7.06 13.77
CA VAL A 118 -6.86 7.81 12.51
C VAL A 118 -7.87 8.95 12.53
N GLN A 119 -7.42 10.14 12.20
CA GLN A 119 -8.29 11.31 11.98
C GLN A 119 -8.38 11.56 10.48
N ALA A 120 -9.59 11.49 9.93
CA ALA A 120 -9.83 11.61 8.50
C ALA A 120 -10.68 12.84 8.20
N GLU A 121 -10.12 13.76 7.44
CA GLU A 121 -10.78 14.93 6.84
C GLU A 121 -10.97 14.67 5.33
N GLU A 122 -11.62 15.60 4.62
CA GLU A 122 -11.91 15.42 3.18
C GLU A 122 -10.66 15.14 2.34
N ASN A 123 -9.58 15.90 2.57
CA ASN A 123 -8.33 15.80 1.79
C ASN A 123 -7.08 15.67 2.67
N ARG A 124 -7.27 15.22 3.91
CA ARG A 124 -6.20 15.04 4.88
C ARG A 124 -6.50 13.83 5.74
N VAL A 125 -5.47 13.05 6.04
CA VAL A 125 -5.54 11.94 7.00
C VAL A 125 -4.37 12.07 7.95
N THR A 126 -4.64 11.94 9.25
CA THR A 126 -3.60 11.89 10.28
C THR A 126 -3.66 10.54 10.96
N VAL A 127 -2.60 9.77 10.82
CA VAL A 127 -2.36 8.55 11.61
C VAL A 127 -1.64 8.98 12.88
N LEU A 128 -2.26 8.76 14.04
CA LEU A 128 -1.67 9.19 15.31
C LEU A 128 -0.58 8.20 15.76
N PRO A 129 0.49 8.66 16.42
CA PRO A 129 1.49 7.78 16.99
C PRO A 129 0.90 6.94 18.13
N GLY A 130 1.48 5.79 18.41
CA GLY A 130 1.03 4.93 19.51
C GLY A 130 1.49 3.48 19.38
N GLY A 131 2.03 3.14 18.20
CA GLY A 131 2.39 1.76 17.89
C GLY A 131 1.17 0.87 17.63
N ILE A 132 1.41 -0.36 17.24
CA ILE A 132 0.38 -1.36 16.96
C ILE A 132 0.37 -2.43 18.05
N THR A 133 -0.83 -2.95 18.34
CA THR A 133 -1.06 -4.14 19.17
C THR A 133 -1.61 -5.26 18.30
N ALA A 134 -1.69 -6.49 18.83
CA ALA A 134 -2.42 -7.55 18.16
C ALA A 134 -3.87 -7.10 17.89
N PRO A 135 -4.43 -7.38 16.71
CA PRO A 135 -5.79 -6.93 16.38
C PRO A 135 -6.80 -7.65 17.29
N THR A 136 -7.81 -6.90 17.71
CA THR A 136 -8.87 -7.39 18.62
C THR A 136 -9.93 -8.23 17.92
N GLU A 137 -10.00 -8.11 16.61
CA GLU A 137 -11.00 -8.75 15.75
C GLU A 137 -10.38 -9.17 14.42
N GLU A 138 -11.10 -9.98 13.65
CA GLU A 138 -10.74 -10.31 12.28
C GLU A 138 -10.68 -9.04 11.40
N LEU A 139 -9.64 -8.97 10.58
CA LEU A 139 -9.41 -7.87 9.65
C LEU A 139 -10.20 -8.11 8.37
N ASP A 140 -10.77 -7.05 7.79
CA ASP A 140 -11.48 -7.11 6.53
C ASP A 140 -10.60 -6.57 5.38
N GLY A 141 -10.45 -7.33 4.32
CA GLY A 141 -9.76 -6.92 3.10
C GLY A 141 -10.54 -5.91 2.25
N HIS A 142 -11.80 -5.62 2.58
CA HIS A 142 -12.67 -4.66 1.87
C HIS A 142 -12.71 -4.87 0.34
N ASN A 143 -12.52 -6.11 -0.12
CA ASN A 143 -12.39 -6.46 -1.54
C ASN A 143 -11.37 -5.56 -2.29
N ASP A 144 -10.34 -5.07 -1.60
CA ASP A 144 -9.28 -4.21 -2.13
C ASP A 144 -7.91 -4.82 -1.84
N HIS A 145 -7.19 -5.18 -2.92
CA HIS A 145 -5.87 -5.80 -2.84
C HIS A 145 -4.86 -4.97 -2.03
N ARG A 146 -4.94 -3.63 -2.10
CA ARG A 146 -4.01 -2.76 -1.37
C ARG A 146 -4.31 -2.71 0.12
N ILE A 147 -5.57 -2.84 0.49
CA ILE A 147 -5.96 -3.00 1.90
C ILE A 147 -5.42 -4.33 2.42
N VAL A 148 -5.69 -5.45 1.73
CA VAL A 148 -5.18 -6.77 2.12
C VAL A 148 -3.66 -6.76 2.28
N MET A 149 -2.92 -6.23 1.30
CA MET A 149 -1.46 -6.20 1.35
C MET A 149 -0.94 -5.32 2.51
N ALA A 150 -1.57 -4.16 2.77
CA ALA A 150 -1.19 -3.29 3.88
C ALA A 150 -1.45 -3.94 5.25
N LEU A 151 -2.60 -4.61 5.40
CA LEU A 151 -2.95 -5.36 6.61
C LEU A 151 -2.01 -6.55 6.83
N SER A 152 -1.60 -7.24 5.75
CA SER A 152 -0.62 -8.33 5.83
C SER A 152 0.74 -7.86 6.34
N VAL A 153 1.18 -6.67 5.94
CA VAL A 153 2.42 -6.05 6.46
C VAL A 153 2.30 -5.72 7.96
N LEU A 154 1.13 -5.28 8.42
CA LEU A 154 0.89 -5.08 9.86
C LEU A 154 0.83 -6.40 10.61
N ALA A 155 0.09 -7.39 10.08
CA ALA A 155 -0.05 -8.72 10.66
C ALA A 155 1.29 -9.46 10.74
N ALA A 156 2.23 -9.19 9.84
CA ALA A 156 3.60 -9.74 9.93
C ALA A 156 4.29 -9.40 11.26
N SER A 157 3.93 -8.29 11.89
CA SER A 157 4.50 -7.86 13.18
C SER A 157 3.60 -8.17 14.37
N ALA A 158 2.28 -8.05 14.22
CA ALA A 158 1.32 -8.09 15.32
C ALA A 158 0.45 -9.36 15.32
N GLY A 159 0.52 -10.18 14.28
CA GLY A 159 -0.40 -11.28 14.04
C GLY A 159 -1.74 -10.77 13.50
N GLY A 160 -2.66 -11.69 13.21
CA GLY A 160 -4.02 -11.39 12.78
C GLY A 160 -4.56 -12.37 11.75
N THR A 161 -5.87 -12.33 11.55
CA THR A 161 -6.58 -13.05 10.48
C THR A 161 -7.20 -12.03 9.55
N ILE A 162 -7.10 -12.24 8.24
CA ILE A 162 -7.62 -11.32 7.22
C ILE A 162 -8.64 -12.09 6.37
N SER A 163 -9.89 -11.62 6.34
CA SER A 163 -10.91 -12.09 5.41
C SER A 163 -10.85 -11.36 4.07
N GLY A 164 -11.34 -11.98 3.01
CA GLY A 164 -11.29 -11.41 1.65
C GLY A 164 -9.86 -11.29 1.10
N ALA A 165 -8.94 -12.12 1.61
CA ALA A 165 -7.52 -12.07 1.24
C ALA A 165 -7.25 -12.38 -0.24
N GLU A 166 -8.16 -13.08 -0.92
CA GLU A 166 -8.12 -13.36 -2.36
C GLU A 166 -8.13 -12.10 -3.23
N ALA A 167 -8.47 -10.95 -2.68
CA ALA A 167 -8.44 -9.68 -3.40
C ALA A 167 -7.03 -9.33 -3.93
N VAL A 168 -5.96 -9.89 -3.35
CA VAL A 168 -4.58 -9.72 -3.87
C VAL A 168 -4.42 -10.20 -5.31
N ASN A 169 -5.25 -11.17 -5.75
CA ASN A 169 -5.22 -11.70 -7.11
C ASN A 169 -5.49 -10.63 -8.18
N LYS A 170 -6.05 -9.47 -7.80
CA LYS A 170 -6.30 -8.35 -8.72
C LYS A 170 -5.02 -7.68 -9.23
N SER A 171 -3.91 -7.74 -8.46
CA SER A 171 -2.67 -7.06 -8.84
C SER A 171 -1.40 -7.84 -8.50
N TYR A 172 -1.43 -8.71 -7.50
CA TYR A 172 -0.27 -9.47 -7.05
C TYR A 172 -0.68 -10.88 -6.60
N PRO A 173 -1.01 -11.79 -7.53
CA PRO A 173 -1.49 -13.15 -7.19
C PRO A 173 -0.54 -13.92 -6.29
N ASP A 174 0.78 -13.76 -6.48
CA ASP A 174 1.83 -14.48 -5.74
C ASP A 174 2.25 -13.74 -4.45
N PHE A 175 1.47 -12.75 -3.97
CA PHE A 175 1.85 -11.91 -2.83
C PHE A 175 2.14 -12.72 -1.56
N PHE A 176 1.27 -13.65 -1.21
CA PHE A 176 1.45 -14.48 -0.02
C PHE A 176 2.61 -15.47 -0.16
N ASP A 177 2.88 -15.95 -1.36
CA ASP A 177 4.05 -16.80 -1.62
C ASP A 177 5.35 -15.98 -1.51
N ALA A 178 5.35 -14.74 -2.00
CA ALA A 178 6.46 -13.82 -1.78
C ALA A 178 6.72 -13.59 -0.29
N LEU A 179 5.67 -13.37 0.52
CA LEU A 179 5.82 -13.23 1.97
C LEU A 179 6.39 -14.51 2.63
N ARG A 180 5.94 -15.70 2.20
CA ARG A 180 6.49 -16.97 2.70
C ARG A 180 7.96 -17.13 2.37
N THR A 181 8.41 -16.72 1.18
CA THR A 181 9.84 -16.77 0.81
C THR A 181 10.69 -15.85 1.67
N LEU A 182 10.09 -14.80 2.25
CA LEU A 182 10.71 -13.91 3.23
C LEU A 182 10.67 -14.47 4.66
N GLY A 183 10.14 -15.69 4.86
CA GLY A 183 10.13 -16.38 6.16
C GLY A 183 8.87 -16.14 6.99
N LEU A 184 7.83 -15.50 6.47
CA LEU A 184 6.57 -15.34 7.19
C LEU A 184 5.77 -16.65 7.16
N THR A 185 5.20 -17.02 8.31
CA THR A 185 4.24 -18.12 8.41
C THR A 185 2.84 -17.64 8.08
N ILE A 186 2.23 -18.20 7.04
CA ILE A 186 0.91 -17.82 6.56
C ILE A 186 0.08 -19.07 6.34
N GLU A 187 -1.03 -19.17 7.06
CA GLU A 187 -2.04 -20.21 6.90
C GLU A 187 -3.20 -19.67 6.07
N ILE A 188 -3.65 -20.47 5.11
CA ILE A 188 -4.87 -20.18 4.34
C ILE A 188 -5.98 -21.08 4.93
N ARG A 189 -7.07 -20.46 5.38
CA ARG A 189 -8.24 -21.15 5.88
C ARG A 189 -9.39 -20.97 4.88
N SER A 190 -9.95 -22.07 4.43
CA SER A 190 -11.14 -22.12 3.55
C SER A 190 -12.42 -22.08 4.36
#